data_888933e4a1705a6c50b1139e215c5c15
#
_entry.id   888933e4a1705a6c50b1139e215c5c15
#
_cell.length_a   1.000
_cell.length_b   1.000
_cell.length_c   1.000
_cell.angle_alpha   90.00
_cell.angle_beta   90.00
_cell.angle_gamma   90.00
#
_symmetry.space_group_name_H-M   'P 1'
#
loop_
_entity.id
_entity.type
_entity.pdbx_description
1 polymer ?
#
loop_
_entity_poly.entity_id
_entity_poly.type
_entity_poly.pdbx_seq_one_letter_code
_entity_poly.pdbx_strand_id
1 'polypeptide(L)'
;TETTEATTAVYKGSETVEVYGYDVKVAVAVDGDGKIISVLDDNTDTQDMFNEMFYSKAIAMFKNFIGKTASELDDVDGISSATYSSNAIREAVKNALSSIPASLDLSSNFVSGGAVNANSSFAEVALKSSNDSANIFYTTDGTEPNKNSNKYDGSIKLTAADITSSSKKVVDWLL
;
A
#
# COMPACT_ATOMS: atom_id res chain seq x y z
N THR A 1 9.78 -24.36 -13.87
CA THR A 1 10.20 -23.12 -13.19
C THR A 1 9.54 -21.97 -13.90
N GLU A 2 8.33 -21.58 -13.44
CA GLU A 2 7.73 -20.31 -13.81
C GLU A 2 8.50 -19.21 -13.11
N THR A 3 9.21 -18.42 -13.89
CA THR A 3 9.79 -17.16 -13.44
C THR A 3 8.62 -16.18 -13.37
N THR A 4 8.11 -15.94 -12.18
CA THR A 4 7.17 -14.84 -11.94
C THR A 4 7.95 -13.56 -12.23
N GLU A 5 7.70 -12.92 -13.37
CA GLU A 5 8.20 -11.57 -13.62
C GLU A 5 7.62 -10.66 -12.53
N ALA A 6 8.49 -10.07 -11.74
CA ALA A 6 8.09 -9.10 -10.73
C ALA A 6 7.40 -7.94 -11.45
N THR A 7 6.09 -7.83 -11.29
CA THR A 7 5.31 -6.76 -11.90
C THR A 7 5.71 -5.44 -11.24
N THR A 8 6.49 -4.65 -11.97
CA THR A 8 6.85 -3.30 -11.54
C THR A 8 5.73 -2.36 -11.91
N ALA A 9 5.11 -1.73 -10.92
CA ALA A 9 4.12 -0.68 -11.13
C ALA A 9 4.73 0.69 -10.83
N VAL A 10 4.33 1.72 -11.61
CA VAL A 10 4.80 3.09 -11.46
C VAL A 10 3.63 3.98 -11.06
N TYR A 11 3.80 4.70 -9.96
CA TYR A 11 2.82 5.62 -9.39
C TYR A 11 3.37 7.03 -9.38
N LYS A 12 2.51 8.02 -9.61
CA LYS A 12 2.88 9.43 -9.65
C LYS A 12 2.35 10.14 -8.42
N GLY A 13 3.18 11.00 -7.85
CA GLY A 13 2.80 11.86 -6.74
C GLY A 13 3.36 13.26 -6.91
N SER A 14 2.69 14.22 -6.29
CA SER A 14 3.11 15.62 -6.31
C SER A 14 2.88 16.28 -4.97
N GLU A 15 3.66 17.34 -4.70
CA GLU A 15 3.52 18.21 -3.55
C GLU A 15 4.01 19.61 -3.91
N THR A 16 3.43 20.65 -3.32
CA THR A 16 3.81 22.03 -3.54
C THR A 16 4.76 22.52 -2.44
N VAL A 17 5.85 23.15 -2.83
CA VAL A 17 6.71 23.88 -1.89
C VAL A 17 6.11 25.26 -1.68
N GLU A 18 5.17 25.39 -0.74
CA GLU A 18 4.39 26.60 -0.51
C GLU A 18 5.24 27.87 -0.32
N VAL A 19 6.39 27.75 0.36
CA VAL A 19 7.29 28.90 0.64
C VAL A 19 7.86 29.52 -0.63
N TYR A 20 8.01 28.70 -1.67
CA TYR A 20 8.64 29.11 -2.93
C TYR A 20 7.70 29.01 -4.14
N GLY A 21 6.52 28.44 -3.98
CA GLY A 21 5.47 28.40 -5.01
C GLY A 21 5.76 27.48 -6.19
N TYR A 22 6.58 26.42 -6.02
CA TYR A 22 6.82 25.43 -7.07
C TYR A 22 6.38 24.02 -6.67
N ASP A 23 6.05 23.22 -7.66
CA ASP A 23 5.62 21.83 -7.47
C ASP A 23 6.79 20.87 -7.59
N VAL A 24 6.78 19.87 -6.71
CA VAL A 24 7.60 18.67 -6.81
C VAL A 24 6.74 17.55 -7.33
N LYS A 25 7.16 16.90 -8.42
CA LYS A 25 6.47 15.76 -9.04
C LYS A 25 7.45 14.60 -9.14
N VAL A 26 7.00 13.43 -8.71
CA VAL A 26 7.81 12.20 -8.72
C VAL A 26 7.07 11.05 -9.36
N ALA A 27 7.82 10.17 -10.02
CA ALA A 27 7.36 8.86 -10.44
C ALA A 27 8.05 7.80 -9.58
N VAL A 28 7.27 6.99 -8.88
CA VAL A 28 7.75 5.98 -7.93
C VAL A 28 7.41 4.60 -8.46
N ALA A 29 8.41 3.77 -8.68
CA ALA A 29 8.23 2.37 -9.01
C ALA A 29 8.33 1.51 -7.76
N VAL A 30 7.43 0.54 -7.62
CA VAL A 30 7.42 -0.42 -6.51
C VAL A 30 7.41 -1.84 -7.01
N ASP A 31 7.91 -2.76 -6.19
CA ASP A 31 7.80 -4.20 -6.40
C ASP A 31 6.44 -4.75 -5.92
N GLY A 32 6.25 -6.06 -6.06
CA GLY A 32 5.02 -6.74 -5.63
C GLY A 32 4.74 -6.69 -4.12
N ASP A 33 5.75 -6.39 -3.31
CA ASP A 33 5.65 -6.25 -1.85
C ASP A 33 5.43 -4.78 -1.41
N GLY A 34 5.29 -3.85 -2.36
CA GLY A 34 5.12 -2.43 -2.10
C GLY A 34 6.40 -1.70 -1.69
N LYS A 35 7.58 -2.30 -1.89
CA LYS A 35 8.86 -1.64 -1.67
C LYS A 35 9.26 -0.78 -2.86
N ILE A 36 9.77 0.39 -2.58
CA ILE A 36 10.26 1.31 -3.61
C ILE A 36 11.51 0.74 -4.26
N ILE A 37 11.48 0.59 -5.58
CA ILE A 37 12.63 0.17 -6.39
C ILE A 37 13.24 1.32 -7.18
N SER A 38 12.49 2.38 -7.46
CA SER A 38 13.04 3.62 -8.00
C SER A 38 12.16 4.83 -7.67
N VAL A 39 12.79 5.99 -7.57
CA VAL A 39 12.14 7.31 -7.54
C VAL A 39 12.79 8.15 -8.63
N LEU A 40 11.98 8.70 -9.51
CA LEU A 40 12.41 9.54 -10.63
C LEU A 40 11.73 10.91 -10.54
N ASP A 41 12.46 11.91 -11.02
CA ASP A 41 11.90 13.24 -11.24
C ASP A 41 10.89 13.21 -12.38
N ASP A 42 9.64 13.62 -12.12
CA ASP A 42 8.56 13.73 -13.10
C ASP A 42 8.19 15.19 -13.38
N ASN A 43 9.02 16.15 -12.94
CA ASN A 43 8.84 17.56 -13.26
C ASN A 43 9.19 17.80 -14.74
N THR A 44 8.21 18.29 -15.49
CA THR A 44 8.39 18.69 -16.89
C THR A 44 8.69 20.17 -17.05
N ASP A 45 8.55 20.94 -15.97
CA ASP A 45 8.64 22.40 -16.00
C ASP A 45 9.62 22.88 -14.91
N THR A 46 10.89 23.04 -15.28
CA THR A 46 12.00 23.34 -14.37
C THR A 46 12.43 24.80 -14.40
N GLN A 47 11.56 25.70 -14.87
CA GLN A 47 11.92 27.08 -15.19
C GLN A 47 11.99 28.03 -13.97
N ASP A 48 11.79 27.55 -12.74
CA ASP A 48 11.89 28.37 -11.53
C ASP A 48 13.28 28.34 -10.94
N MET A 49 13.84 29.52 -10.66
CA MET A 49 15.18 29.69 -10.05
C MET A 49 15.29 28.96 -8.69
N PHE A 50 14.21 28.87 -7.91
CA PHE A 50 14.18 28.14 -6.65
C PHE A 50 14.17 26.63 -6.85
N ASN A 51 13.54 26.17 -7.90
CA ASN A 51 13.58 24.79 -8.31
C ASN A 51 15.03 24.39 -8.66
N GLU A 52 15.73 25.15 -9.48
CA GLU A 52 17.15 24.88 -9.80
C GLU A 52 18.05 24.90 -8.57
N MET A 53 17.85 25.85 -7.66
CA MET A 53 18.76 26.06 -6.52
C MET A 53 18.55 25.00 -5.41
N PHE A 54 17.33 24.67 -5.06
CA PHE A 54 17.01 23.83 -3.90
C PHE A 54 16.56 22.43 -4.31
N TYR A 55 15.71 22.31 -5.32
CA TYR A 55 15.21 21.04 -5.77
C TYR A 55 16.30 20.16 -6.40
N SER A 56 17.17 20.75 -7.24
CA SER A 56 18.29 20.03 -7.83
C SER A 56 19.26 19.41 -6.81
N LYS A 57 19.35 20.03 -5.62
CA LYS A 57 20.10 19.44 -4.50
C LYS A 57 19.30 18.34 -3.79
N ALA A 58 18.00 18.58 -3.60
CA ALA A 58 17.12 17.68 -2.86
C ALA A 58 16.90 16.33 -3.58
N ILE A 59 16.94 16.27 -4.91
CA ILE A 59 16.81 15.01 -5.67
C ILE A 59 17.87 13.98 -5.30
N ALA A 60 19.00 14.39 -4.71
CA ALA A 60 20.01 13.46 -4.21
C ALA A 60 19.47 12.50 -3.14
N MET A 61 18.33 12.84 -2.49
CA MET A 61 17.67 11.95 -1.52
C MET A 61 16.87 10.81 -2.16
N PHE A 62 16.60 10.81 -3.46
CA PHE A 62 15.81 9.76 -4.13
C PHE A 62 16.33 8.36 -3.85
N LYS A 63 17.64 8.20 -3.81
CA LYS A 63 18.29 6.92 -3.47
C LYS A 63 17.97 6.42 -2.06
N ASN A 64 17.64 7.33 -1.12
CA ASN A 64 17.37 6.99 0.27
C ASN A 64 15.97 6.33 0.44
N PHE A 65 15.11 6.45 -0.57
CA PHE A 65 13.81 5.79 -0.60
C PHE A 65 13.88 4.33 -1.07
N ILE A 66 14.95 3.94 -1.76
CA ILE A 66 15.06 2.59 -2.34
C ILE A 66 15.01 1.52 -1.24
N GLY A 67 14.13 0.54 -1.41
CA GLY A 67 13.90 -0.54 -0.45
C GLY A 67 12.98 -0.19 0.70
N LYS A 68 12.50 1.07 0.79
CA LYS A 68 11.55 1.53 1.80
C LYS A 68 10.11 1.21 1.41
N THR A 69 9.27 1.05 2.43
CA THR A 69 7.82 0.94 2.32
C THR A 69 7.16 2.26 2.75
N ALA A 70 5.85 2.39 2.54
CA ALA A 70 5.10 3.60 2.91
C ALA A 70 5.25 3.99 4.39
N SER A 71 5.34 3.02 5.30
CA SER A 71 5.48 3.24 6.74
C SER A 71 6.87 3.75 7.18
N GLU A 72 7.88 3.65 6.31
CA GLU A 72 9.27 4.03 6.61
C GLU A 72 9.68 5.38 6.02
N LEU A 73 8.75 6.07 5.34
CA LEU A 73 9.08 7.31 4.61
C LEU A 73 9.38 8.49 5.52
N ASP A 74 8.81 8.53 6.71
CA ASP A 74 9.06 9.62 7.68
C ASP A 74 10.52 9.61 8.18
N ASP A 75 11.16 8.45 8.18
CA ASP A 75 12.53 8.25 8.62
C ASP A 75 13.57 8.50 7.50
N VAL A 76 13.12 8.88 6.29
CA VAL A 76 14.03 9.18 5.19
C VAL A 76 14.69 10.55 5.38
N ASP A 77 16.00 10.55 5.49
CA ASP A 77 16.79 11.77 5.66
C ASP A 77 16.68 12.71 4.46
N GLY A 78 16.39 13.98 4.75
CA GLY A 78 16.43 15.07 3.77
C GLY A 78 17.84 15.59 3.51
N ILE A 79 17.98 16.44 2.52
CA ILE A 79 19.25 17.09 2.16
C ILE A 79 19.41 18.39 2.94
N SER A 80 20.53 18.55 3.64
CA SER A 80 20.91 19.80 4.31
C SER A 80 20.91 20.96 3.31
N SER A 81 20.42 22.12 3.75
CA SER A 81 20.23 23.32 2.92
C SER A 81 19.14 23.24 1.84
N ALA A 82 18.36 22.15 1.79
CA ALA A 82 17.22 21.99 0.88
C ALA A 82 15.99 21.39 1.62
N THR A 83 15.75 21.79 2.86
CA THR A 83 14.77 21.19 3.77
C THR A 83 13.35 21.22 3.22
N TYR A 84 12.91 22.36 2.69
CA TYR A 84 11.54 22.49 2.14
C TYR A 84 11.33 21.59 0.93
N SER A 85 12.30 21.56 0.00
CA SER A 85 12.25 20.66 -1.15
C SER A 85 12.31 19.19 -0.74
N SER A 86 13.13 18.86 0.27
CA SER A 86 13.21 17.48 0.80
C SER A 86 11.90 17.02 1.43
N ASN A 87 11.23 17.90 2.18
CA ASN A 87 9.93 17.60 2.75
C ASN A 87 8.87 17.39 1.66
N ALA A 88 8.85 18.29 0.66
CA ALA A 88 7.93 18.15 -0.48
C ALA A 88 8.19 16.86 -1.29
N ILE A 89 9.45 16.47 -1.49
CA ILE A 89 9.78 15.17 -2.11
C ILE A 89 9.21 14.02 -1.28
N ARG A 90 9.38 14.04 0.05
CA ARG A 90 8.85 12.99 0.92
C ARG A 90 7.32 12.88 0.82
N GLU A 91 6.63 14.01 0.88
CA GLU A 91 5.17 14.04 0.74
C GLU A 91 4.71 13.63 -0.67
N ALA A 92 5.40 14.05 -1.73
CA ALA A 92 5.12 13.60 -3.08
C ALA A 92 5.27 12.08 -3.24
N VAL A 93 6.31 11.48 -2.63
CA VAL A 93 6.47 10.01 -2.60
C VAL A 93 5.34 9.34 -1.82
N LYS A 94 4.93 9.88 -0.67
CA LYS A 94 3.76 9.39 0.08
C LYS A 94 2.48 9.45 -0.75
N ASN A 95 2.25 10.57 -1.45
CA ASN A 95 1.09 10.74 -2.32
C ASN A 95 1.09 9.72 -3.47
N ALA A 96 2.26 9.42 -4.06
CA ALA A 96 2.41 8.37 -5.06
C ALA A 96 2.03 7.00 -4.47
N LEU A 97 2.56 6.63 -3.31
CA LEU A 97 2.29 5.34 -2.68
C LEU A 97 0.84 5.20 -2.19
N SER A 98 0.18 6.31 -1.81
CA SER A 98 -1.22 6.30 -1.41
C SER A 98 -2.17 5.98 -2.59
N SER A 99 -1.70 6.14 -3.83
CA SER A 99 -2.46 5.78 -5.03
C SER A 99 -2.29 4.31 -5.44
N ILE A 100 -1.45 3.54 -4.72
CA ILE A 100 -1.33 2.09 -4.94
C ILE A 100 -2.67 1.44 -4.56
N PRO A 101 -3.33 0.72 -5.48
CA PRO A 101 -4.50 -0.06 -5.13
C PRO A 101 -4.11 -1.03 -4.01
N ALA A 102 -4.85 -1.00 -2.91
CA ALA A 102 -4.58 -1.92 -1.83
C ALA A 102 -4.74 -3.35 -2.36
N SER A 103 -3.70 -4.18 -2.25
CA SER A 103 -3.81 -5.61 -2.51
C SER A 103 -4.18 -6.33 -1.22
N LEU A 104 -4.98 -7.37 -1.34
CA LEU A 104 -5.41 -8.18 -0.22
C LEU A 104 -4.72 -9.53 -0.28
N ASP A 105 -3.92 -9.83 0.74
CA ASP A 105 -3.38 -11.16 0.96
C ASP A 105 -4.35 -12.00 1.80
N LEU A 106 -4.73 -13.14 1.24
CA LEU A 106 -5.58 -14.13 1.92
C LEU A 106 -4.70 -15.29 2.39
N SER A 107 -4.52 -15.44 3.68
CA SER A 107 -3.93 -16.63 4.27
C SER A 107 -4.99 -17.43 5.03
N SER A 108 -5.03 -18.75 4.82
CA SER A 108 -5.94 -19.64 5.54
C SER A 108 -5.14 -20.71 6.27
N ASN A 109 -5.41 -20.84 7.56
CA ASN A 109 -4.90 -21.95 8.39
C ASN A 109 -6.05 -22.92 8.64
N PHE A 110 -5.90 -24.14 8.10
CA PHE A 110 -6.82 -25.23 8.43
C PHE A 110 -6.37 -25.89 9.74
N VAL A 111 -7.27 -25.89 10.71
CA VAL A 111 -7.07 -26.66 11.93
C VAL A 111 -7.37 -28.12 11.62
N SER A 112 -6.35 -28.93 11.34
CA SER A 112 -6.50 -30.35 11.06
C SER A 112 -6.55 -31.17 12.35
N GLY A 113 -7.50 -32.10 12.46
CA GLY A 113 -7.37 -33.28 13.33
C GLY A 113 -8.29 -33.40 14.54
N GLY A 114 -9.44 -32.75 14.59
CA GLY A 114 -10.47 -33.00 15.60
C GLY A 114 -11.82 -33.35 14.97
N ALA A 115 -12.66 -34.11 15.67
CA ALA A 115 -14.06 -34.28 15.28
C ALA A 115 -14.73 -32.90 15.22
N VAL A 116 -15.04 -32.45 14.03
CA VAL A 116 -15.66 -31.14 13.79
C VAL A 116 -17.11 -31.25 14.23
N ASN A 117 -17.47 -30.64 15.36
CA ASN A 117 -18.88 -30.45 15.70
C ASN A 117 -19.37 -29.11 15.10
N ALA A 118 -20.66 -28.90 15.03
CA ALA A 118 -21.28 -27.75 14.36
C ALA A 118 -20.82 -26.38 14.90
N ASN A 119 -20.22 -26.34 16.10
CA ASN A 119 -19.75 -25.12 16.75
C ASN A 119 -18.22 -25.03 16.81
N SER A 120 -17.48 -26.00 16.26
CA SER A 120 -16.03 -25.95 16.23
C SER A 120 -15.56 -25.16 15.04
N SER A 121 -14.68 -24.20 15.28
CA SER A 121 -13.91 -23.52 14.24
C SER A 121 -12.99 -24.54 13.57
N PHE A 122 -13.10 -24.73 12.25
CA PHE A 122 -12.25 -25.65 11.50
C PHE A 122 -11.26 -24.93 10.58
N ALA A 123 -11.50 -23.64 10.33
CA ALA A 123 -10.56 -22.80 9.59
C ALA A 123 -10.56 -21.39 10.17
N GLU A 124 -9.41 -20.80 10.17
CA GLU A 124 -9.21 -19.40 10.51
C GLU A 124 -8.61 -18.71 9.28
N VAL A 125 -9.26 -17.63 8.84
CA VAL A 125 -8.83 -16.86 7.69
C VAL A 125 -8.27 -15.55 8.20
N ALA A 126 -7.04 -15.26 7.84
CA ALA A 126 -6.40 -13.97 8.09
C ALA A 126 -6.32 -13.18 6.78
N LEU A 127 -6.74 -11.92 6.83
CA LEU A 127 -6.70 -10.97 5.74
C LEU A 127 -5.64 -9.92 6.05
N LYS A 128 -4.81 -9.60 5.08
CA LYS A 128 -3.82 -8.52 5.18
C LYS A 128 -3.93 -7.59 3.97
N SER A 129 -4.08 -6.32 4.23
CA SER A 129 -3.99 -5.29 3.20
C SER A 129 -2.54 -4.81 3.08
N SER A 130 -2.11 -4.46 1.87
CA SER A 130 -0.86 -3.75 1.63
C SER A 130 -0.90 -2.30 2.14
N ASN A 131 -2.10 -1.78 2.43
CA ASN A 131 -2.30 -0.48 3.06
C ASN A 131 -2.79 -0.68 4.50
N ASP A 132 -1.93 -0.42 5.48
CA ASP A 132 -2.22 -0.59 6.92
C ASP A 132 -3.37 0.31 7.42
N SER A 133 -3.71 1.38 6.69
CA SER A 133 -4.82 2.27 7.01
C SER A 133 -6.15 1.83 6.36
N ALA A 134 -6.15 0.80 5.52
CA ALA A 134 -7.34 0.32 4.85
C ALA A 134 -8.28 -0.41 5.82
N ASN A 135 -9.59 -0.17 5.66
CA ASN A 135 -10.60 -0.97 6.31
C ASN A 135 -10.99 -2.13 5.39
N ILE A 136 -10.90 -3.34 5.91
CA ILE A 136 -11.31 -4.55 5.19
C ILE A 136 -12.72 -4.91 5.63
N PHE A 137 -13.61 -5.13 4.66
CA PHE A 137 -14.97 -5.60 4.91
C PHE A 137 -15.17 -6.96 4.25
N TYR A 138 -15.95 -7.84 4.86
CA TYR A 138 -16.16 -9.17 4.34
C TYR A 138 -17.60 -9.66 4.55
N THR A 139 -17.98 -10.67 3.76
CA THR A 139 -19.22 -11.45 3.90
C THR A 139 -18.90 -12.93 3.92
N THR A 140 -19.74 -13.73 4.57
CA THR A 140 -19.60 -15.19 4.60
C THR A 140 -20.76 -15.90 3.88
N ASP A 141 -21.69 -15.15 3.30
CA ASP A 141 -22.90 -15.66 2.62
C ASP A 141 -22.82 -15.58 1.08
N GLY A 142 -21.68 -15.09 0.55
CA GLY A 142 -21.44 -14.95 -0.88
C GLY A 142 -22.05 -13.68 -1.50
N THR A 143 -22.60 -12.79 -0.68
CA THR A 143 -22.98 -11.45 -1.13
C THR A 143 -21.74 -10.57 -1.28
N GLU A 144 -21.84 -9.56 -2.14
CA GLU A 144 -20.76 -8.61 -2.35
C GLU A 144 -20.58 -7.72 -1.10
N PRO A 145 -19.36 -7.67 -0.49
CA PRO A 145 -19.12 -6.83 0.68
C PRO A 145 -19.24 -5.34 0.34
N ASN A 146 -19.64 -4.57 1.32
CA ASN A 146 -19.69 -3.11 1.25
C ASN A 146 -19.38 -2.52 2.64
N LYS A 147 -19.33 -1.21 2.76
CA LYS A 147 -19.02 -0.52 4.03
C LYS A 147 -19.97 -0.81 5.21
N ASN A 148 -21.10 -1.46 4.96
CA ASN A 148 -22.04 -1.89 6.01
C ASN A 148 -21.90 -3.39 6.33
N SER A 149 -21.01 -4.11 5.63
CA SER A 149 -20.69 -5.52 5.89
C SER A 149 -19.82 -5.66 7.14
N ASN A 150 -19.48 -6.89 7.52
CA ASN A 150 -18.63 -7.14 8.66
C ASN A 150 -17.25 -6.51 8.43
N LYS A 151 -16.79 -5.70 9.39
CA LYS A 151 -15.43 -5.18 9.37
C LYS A 151 -14.46 -6.23 9.92
N TYR A 152 -13.36 -6.43 9.22
CA TYR A 152 -12.30 -7.33 9.66
C TYR A 152 -11.51 -6.71 10.83
N ASP A 153 -11.33 -7.48 11.89
CA ASP A 153 -10.70 -7.05 13.15
C ASP A 153 -9.55 -7.96 13.62
N GLY A 154 -9.06 -8.86 12.76
CA GLY A 154 -7.90 -9.70 13.04
C GLY A 154 -8.00 -11.15 12.61
N SER A 155 -9.17 -11.79 12.65
CA SER A 155 -9.38 -13.13 12.07
C SER A 155 -10.83 -13.43 11.79
N ILE A 156 -11.08 -14.23 10.77
CA ILE A 156 -12.39 -14.77 10.44
C ILE A 156 -12.38 -16.26 10.79
N LYS A 157 -13.19 -16.66 11.75
CA LYS A 157 -13.34 -18.08 12.12
C LYS A 157 -14.51 -18.69 11.36
N LEU A 158 -14.21 -19.72 10.57
CA LEU A 158 -15.20 -20.49 9.86
C LEU A 158 -15.57 -21.72 10.67
N THR A 159 -16.86 -21.99 10.80
CA THR A 159 -17.40 -23.16 11.51
C THR A 159 -17.97 -24.16 10.53
N ALA A 160 -18.24 -25.38 10.98
CA ALA A 160 -18.91 -26.40 10.15
C ALA A 160 -20.29 -25.93 9.63
N ALA A 161 -20.99 -25.07 10.38
CA ALA A 161 -22.25 -24.48 9.95
C ALA A 161 -22.10 -23.54 8.74
N ASP A 162 -20.92 -22.91 8.59
CA ASP A 162 -20.63 -22.01 7.48
C ASP A 162 -20.38 -22.74 6.16
N ILE A 163 -20.00 -24.03 6.20
CA ILE A 163 -19.72 -24.84 4.99
C ILE A 163 -20.97 -25.53 4.42
N THR A 164 -21.97 -25.79 5.23
CA THR A 164 -23.15 -26.56 4.80
C THR A 164 -24.01 -25.86 3.75
N SER A 165 -23.80 -24.58 3.51
CA SER A 165 -24.32 -23.85 2.35
C SER A 165 -23.29 -23.85 1.23
N SER A 166 -23.46 -24.67 0.22
CA SER A 166 -22.55 -24.94 -0.90
C SER A 166 -22.24 -23.77 -1.85
N SER A 167 -22.33 -22.54 -1.38
CA SER A 167 -22.18 -21.34 -2.22
C SER A 167 -21.47 -20.18 -1.54
N LYS A 168 -20.85 -20.38 -0.37
CA LYS A 168 -20.22 -19.24 0.31
C LYS A 168 -18.86 -18.95 -0.30
N LYS A 169 -18.76 -17.80 -0.96
CA LYS A 169 -17.50 -17.18 -1.38
C LYS A 169 -17.11 -16.15 -0.34
N VAL A 170 -15.86 -16.20 0.11
CA VAL A 170 -15.24 -15.05 0.76
C VAL A 170 -14.84 -14.11 -0.38
N VAL A 171 -15.45 -12.96 -0.46
CA VAL A 171 -15.17 -11.96 -1.49
C VAL A 171 -14.70 -10.71 -0.77
N ASP A 172 -13.55 -10.20 -1.18
CA ASP A 172 -12.83 -9.13 -0.54
C ASP A 172 -13.03 -7.81 -1.28
N TRP A 173 -13.33 -6.74 -0.54
CA TRP A 173 -13.29 -5.38 -1.05
C TRP A 173 -12.50 -4.48 -0.11
N LEU A 174 -11.60 -3.72 -0.71
CA LEU A 174 -10.88 -2.62 -0.10
C LEU A 174 -11.58 -1.31 -0.45
N LEU A 175 -11.92 -0.54 0.55
CA LEU A 175 -12.33 0.85 0.43
C LEU A 175 -11.33 1.73 1.13
#